data_8466d6db972475ad3dd21a844fdc4ace
#
_entry.id   8466d6db972475ad3dd21a844fdc4ace
#
_cell.length_a   1.000
_cell.length_b   1.000
_cell.length_c   1.000
_cell.angle_alpha   90.00
_cell.angle_beta   90.00
_cell.angle_gamma   90.00
#
_symmetry.space_group_name_H-M   'P 1'
#
loop_
_entity.id
_entity.type
_entity.pdbx_description
1 polymer ?
#
loop_
_entity_poly.entity_id
_entity_poly.type
_entity_poly.pdbx_seq_one_letter_code
_entity_poly.pdbx_strand_id
1 'polypeptide(L)'
;DIYDVYRVDGQRVAFYMADAVGHGMAASLLTMFIKKAVVSKRIHDRGYELLTPSETVAGLNDALTAQALPNCQFVTACYCLINTDTLEMQYARGGHPYPLLVSADGSLTELKSAGGLLGLFPGDQYPTRTVQLKPGEKIILYTDGLEFAYEQDKGTADKLHYYRHVFERLARLPVNELVGRIATRLDSEAGSLNPRDDVTVLAVAIGQP
;
A
#
# COMPACT_ATOMS: atom_id res chain seq x y z
N ASP A 1 -0.25 10.81 -3.16
CA ASP A 1 0.25 9.47 -2.77
C ASP A 1 1.64 9.53 -2.15
N ILE A 2 1.98 8.56 -1.31
CA ILE A 2 3.32 8.33 -0.80
C ILE A 2 3.56 6.84 -0.57
N TYR A 3 4.77 6.38 -0.86
CA TYR A 3 5.25 5.06 -0.47
C TYR A 3 6.69 5.13 0.05
N ASP A 4 7.09 4.11 0.79
CA ASP A 4 8.48 3.94 1.20
C ASP A 4 8.81 2.46 1.35
N VAL A 5 10.09 2.12 1.19
CA VAL A 5 10.65 0.78 1.41
C VAL A 5 11.96 0.94 2.17
N TYR A 6 12.06 0.36 3.35
CA TYR A 6 13.25 0.52 4.19
C TYR A 6 13.53 -0.68 5.09
N ARG A 7 14.81 -0.85 5.44
CA ARG A 7 15.21 -1.82 6.45
C ARG A 7 14.86 -1.29 7.85
N VAL A 8 14.14 -2.10 8.61
CA VAL A 8 13.83 -1.81 10.01
C VAL A 8 14.98 -2.27 10.89
N ASP A 9 15.52 -3.46 10.61
CA ASP A 9 16.67 -4.06 11.27
C ASP A 9 17.40 -5.06 10.34
N GLY A 10 18.28 -5.88 10.87
CA GLY A 10 19.06 -6.87 10.12
C GLY A 10 18.23 -7.94 9.39
N GLN A 11 17.02 -8.20 9.89
CA GLN A 11 16.15 -9.30 9.40
C GLN A 11 14.83 -8.82 8.83
N ARG A 12 14.49 -7.52 8.94
CA ARG A 12 13.16 -7.03 8.60
C ARG A 12 13.20 -5.85 7.65
N VAL A 13 12.36 -5.93 6.66
CA VAL A 13 12.08 -4.86 5.70
C VAL A 13 10.62 -4.44 5.86
N ALA A 14 10.39 -3.15 5.99
CA ALA A 14 9.06 -2.57 5.93
C ALA A 14 8.85 -1.90 4.58
N PHE A 15 7.62 -1.93 4.12
CA PHE A 15 7.15 -1.10 3.02
C PHE A 15 5.70 -0.70 3.28
N TYR A 16 5.38 0.49 2.85
CA TYR A 16 4.01 0.99 2.98
C TYR A 16 3.63 1.86 1.79
N MET A 17 2.35 2.01 1.63
CA MET A 17 1.74 2.97 0.72
C MET A 17 0.63 3.69 1.48
N ALA A 18 0.52 4.99 1.26
CA ALA A 18 -0.54 5.80 1.81
C ALA A 18 -1.00 6.83 0.77
N ASP A 19 -2.29 7.11 0.80
CA ASP A 19 -2.92 8.10 -0.04
C ASP A 19 -3.72 9.08 0.81
N ALA A 20 -3.48 10.37 0.58
CA ALA A 20 -4.11 11.47 1.28
C ALA A 20 -5.19 12.08 0.40
N VAL A 21 -6.42 12.18 0.92
CA VAL A 21 -7.52 12.81 0.20
C VAL A 21 -7.19 14.21 -0.27
N GLY A 22 -7.48 14.50 -1.55
CA GLY A 22 -7.27 15.80 -2.17
C GLY A 22 -5.97 15.91 -2.96
N HIS A 23 -5.71 17.10 -3.52
CA HIS A 23 -4.57 17.37 -4.40
C HIS A 23 -3.89 18.68 -4.06
N GLY A 24 -2.70 18.89 -4.61
CA GLY A 24 -1.95 20.13 -4.47
C GLY A 24 -1.16 20.23 -3.15
N MET A 25 -0.89 21.45 -2.71
CA MET A 25 0.06 21.73 -1.61
C MET A 25 -0.36 21.08 -0.28
N ALA A 26 -1.65 21.09 0.06
CA ALA A 26 -2.13 20.52 1.32
C ALA A 26 -1.89 19.00 1.37
N ALA A 27 -2.22 18.28 0.30
CA ALA A 27 -1.97 16.85 0.19
C ALA A 27 -0.45 16.54 0.23
N SER A 28 0.37 17.35 -0.45
CA SER A 28 1.84 17.19 -0.43
C SER A 28 2.44 17.39 0.96
N LEU A 29 1.96 18.37 1.73
CA LEU A 29 2.39 18.55 3.13
C LEU A 29 1.96 17.37 4.01
N LEU A 30 0.77 16.82 3.76
CA LEU A 30 0.26 15.67 4.48
C LEU A 30 1.08 14.41 4.20
N THR A 31 1.54 14.20 2.96
CA THR A 31 2.44 13.07 2.65
C THR A 31 3.78 13.18 3.37
N MET A 32 4.34 14.39 3.51
CA MET A 32 5.55 14.61 4.32
C MET A 32 5.31 14.32 5.81
N PHE A 33 4.13 14.70 6.33
CA PHE A 33 3.74 14.38 7.70
C PHE A 33 3.63 12.86 7.90
N ILE A 34 2.94 12.15 6.99
CA ILE A 34 2.81 10.69 7.01
C ILE A 34 4.19 10.03 7.10
N LYS A 35 5.13 10.45 6.24
CA LYS A 35 6.49 9.90 6.25
C LYS A 35 7.20 10.03 7.60
N LYS A 36 6.93 11.11 8.34
CA LYS A 36 7.48 11.32 9.69
C LYS A 36 6.73 10.57 10.78
N ALA A 37 5.42 10.39 10.60
CA ALA A 37 4.54 9.78 11.60
C ALA A 37 4.56 8.25 11.55
N VAL A 38 4.97 7.64 10.42
CA VAL A 38 5.14 6.18 10.32
C VAL A 38 6.38 5.77 11.12
N VAL A 39 6.14 5.14 12.26
CA VAL A 39 7.18 4.66 13.18
C VAL A 39 7.10 3.14 13.27
N SER A 40 8.17 2.44 12.91
CA SER A 40 8.25 0.96 12.93
C SER A 40 8.93 0.40 14.18
N LYS A 41 9.61 1.25 14.93
CA LYS A 41 10.33 0.86 16.17
C LYS A 41 10.41 2.02 17.14
N ARG A 42 10.33 1.72 18.43
CA ARG A 42 10.65 2.64 19.53
C ARG A 42 12.06 2.39 20.03
N ILE A 43 12.88 3.42 20.10
CA ILE A 43 14.25 3.34 20.60
C ILE A 43 14.24 3.60 22.10
N HIS A 44 14.94 2.76 22.86
CA HIS A 44 15.15 2.85 24.30
C HIS A 44 16.65 2.78 24.64
N ASP A 45 17.03 3.11 25.85
CA ASP A 45 18.44 3.11 26.30
C ASP A 45 19.15 1.76 26.12
N ARG A 46 18.43 0.66 26.09
CA ARG A 46 18.96 -0.71 26.00
C ARG A 46 18.69 -1.41 24.66
N GLY A 47 18.22 -0.67 23.65
CA GLY A 47 17.87 -1.24 22.34
C GLY A 47 16.64 -0.62 21.71
N TYR A 48 15.85 -1.42 21.03
CA TYR A 48 14.60 -0.98 20.43
C TYR A 48 13.50 -2.03 20.60
N GLU A 49 12.27 -1.57 20.65
CA GLU A 49 11.07 -2.37 20.55
C GLU A 49 10.52 -2.26 19.12
N LEU A 50 10.28 -3.40 18.49
CA LEU A 50 9.64 -3.43 17.17
C LEU A 50 8.14 -3.26 17.32
N LEU A 51 7.55 -2.33 16.57
CA LEU A 51 6.11 -2.15 16.52
C LEU A 51 5.49 -3.13 15.52
N THR A 52 4.36 -3.69 15.90
CA THR A 52 3.52 -4.47 14.98
C THR A 52 2.92 -3.55 13.91
N PRO A 53 2.49 -4.08 12.75
CA PRO A 53 1.74 -3.30 11.77
C PRO A 53 0.49 -2.61 12.35
N SER A 54 -0.22 -3.27 13.27
CA SER A 54 -1.35 -2.68 13.99
C SER A 54 -0.95 -1.42 14.76
N GLU A 55 0.12 -1.49 15.56
CA GLU A 55 0.61 -0.36 16.35
C GLU A 55 1.14 0.77 15.47
N THR A 56 1.80 0.43 14.35
CA THR A 56 2.30 1.42 13.39
C THR A 56 1.15 2.19 12.73
N VAL A 57 0.11 1.49 12.25
CA VAL A 57 -1.05 2.12 11.60
C VAL A 57 -1.91 2.87 12.62
N ALA A 58 -2.11 2.32 13.83
CA ALA A 58 -2.82 3.02 14.91
C ALA A 58 -2.08 4.30 15.34
N GLY A 59 -0.76 4.23 15.49
CA GLY A 59 0.06 5.40 15.81
C GLY A 59 0.00 6.48 14.72
N LEU A 60 -0.05 6.10 13.44
CA LEU A 60 -0.28 7.04 12.34
C LEU A 60 -1.67 7.67 12.43
N ASN A 61 -2.72 6.88 12.73
CA ASN A 61 -4.07 7.40 12.93
C ASN A 61 -4.12 8.42 14.07
N ASP A 62 -3.52 8.10 15.22
CA ASP A 62 -3.49 8.99 16.38
C ASP A 62 -2.73 10.28 16.09
N ALA A 63 -1.63 10.18 15.36
CA ALA A 63 -0.86 11.35 14.93
C ALA A 63 -1.67 12.25 13.98
N LEU A 64 -2.44 11.67 13.05
CA LEU A 64 -3.29 12.41 12.12
C LEU A 64 -4.48 13.06 12.83
N THR A 65 -5.18 12.33 13.70
CA THR A 65 -6.31 12.86 14.47
C THR A 65 -5.91 14.00 15.40
N ALA A 66 -4.69 13.94 15.97
CA ALA A 66 -4.13 15.01 16.81
C ALA A 66 -3.89 16.31 16.02
N GLN A 67 -3.76 16.28 14.68
CA GLN A 67 -3.62 17.48 13.85
C GLN A 67 -4.94 18.21 13.65
N ALA A 68 -6.09 17.63 14.00
CA ALA A 68 -7.42 18.19 13.75
C ALA A 68 -7.55 18.76 12.32
N LEU A 69 -7.25 17.91 11.33
CA LEU A 69 -7.20 18.31 9.92
C LEU A 69 -8.51 18.95 9.47
N PRO A 70 -8.46 20.08 8.76
CA PRO A 70 -9.66 20.80 8.31
C PRO A 70 -10.41 19.98 7.23
N ASN A 71 -11.70 20.23 7.06
CA ASN A 71 -12.52 19.67 5.97
C ASN A 71 -12.61 18.14 5.94
N CYS A 72 -12.56 17.47 7.09
CA CYS A 72 -12.61 16.01 7.18
C CYS A 72 -11.57 15.33 6.28
N GLN A 73 -10.38 15.88 6.19
CA GLN A 73 -9.28 15.21 5.47
C GLN A 73 -8.95 13.89 6.16
N PHE A 74 -8.78 12.85 5.36
CA PHE A 74 -8.41 11.53 5.81
C PHE A 74 -7.29 10.97 4.95
N VAL A 75 -6.72 9.88 5.41
CA VAL A 75 -5.66 9.16 4.74
C VAL A 75 -6.06 7.69 4.63
N THR A 76 -5.72 7.05 3.53
CA THR A 76 -5.70 5.60 3.45
C THR A 76 -4.26 5.11 3.56
N ALA A 77 -4.01 3.98 4.21
CA ALA A 77 -2.67 3.41 4.27
C ALA A 77 -2.69 1.89 4.38
N CYS A 78 -1.66 1.26 3.83
CA CYS A 78 -1.33 -0.13 4.08
C CYS A 78 0.15 -0.23 4.45
N TYR A 79 0.43 -0.83 5.60
CA TYR A 79 1.78 -1.06 6.11
C TYR A 79 2.08 -2.55 6.17
N CYS A 80 3.21 -2.96 5.61
CA CYS A 80 3.70 -4.33 5.55
C CYS A 80 5.09 -4.43 6.19
N LEU A 81 5.33 -5.52 6.92
CA LEU A 81 6.59 -5.84 7.55
C LEU A 81 6.96 -7.29 7.22
N ILE A 82 8.04 -7.50 6.48
CA ILE A 82 8.53 -8.83 6.08
C ILE A 82 9.77 -9.17 6.91
N ASN A 83 9.79 -10.39 7.47
CA ASN A 83 11.01 -11.03 7.93
C ASN A 83 11.68 -11.71 6.72
N THR A 84 12.91 -11.27 6.39
CA THR A 84 13.62 -11.72 5.20
C THR A 84 14.17 -13.16 5.32
N ASP A 85 14.34 -13.66 6.55
CA ASP A 85 14.86 -15.00 6.79
C ASP A 85 13.74 -16.06 6.75
N THR A 86 12.57 -15.71 7.32
CA THR A 86 11.42 -16.62 7.40
C THR A 86 10.41 -16.42 6.29
N LEU A 87 10.46 -15.30 5.58
CA LEU A 87 9.47 -14.87 4.59
C LEU A 87 8.05 -14.71 5.15
N GLU A 88 7.92 -14.59 6.48
CA GLU A 88 6.67 -14.20 7.11
C GLU A 88 6.42 -12.71 6.89
N MET A 89 5.27 -12.36 6.33
CA MET A 89 4.83 -10.98 6.20
C MET A 89 3.65 -10.72 7.13
N GLN A 90 3.79 -9.68 7.94
CA GLN A 90 2.70 -9.10 8.72
C GLN A 90 2.25 -7.80 8.04
N TYR A 91 0.95 -7.52 8.07
CA TYR A 91 0.42 -6.29 7.50
C TYR A 91 -0.81 -5.79 8.27
N ALA A 92 -1.05 -4.49 8.19
CA ALA A 92 -2.27 -3.83 8.65
C ALA A 92 -2.68 -2.75 7.65
N ARG A 93 -3.98 -2.46 7.60
CA ARG A 93 -4.57 -1.57 6.60
C ARG A 93 -5.55 -0.60 7.26
N GLY A 94 -5.49 0.66 6.85
CA GLY A 94 -6.45 1.71 7.18
C GLY A 94 -7.10 2.25 5.91
N GLY A 95 -8.29 1.75 5.55
CA GLY A 95 -9.07 2.23 4.40
C GLY A 95 -8.48 1.98 3.00
N HIS A 96 -7.20 1.64 2.87
CA HIS A 96 -6.46 1.47 1.61
C HIS A 96 -6.95 0.26 0.79
N PRO A 97 -6.79 0.19 -0.54
CA PRO A 97 -7.02 -1.03 -1.32
C PRO A 97 -6.30 -2.25 -0.73
N TYR A 98 -6.87 -3.44 -0.91
CA TYR A 98 -6.24 -4.66 -0.38
C TYR A 98 -4.94 -4.96 -1.12
N PRO A 99 -3.84 -5.27 -0.41
CA PRO A 99 -2.65 -5.81 -1.04
C PRO A 99 -2.98 -7.07 -1.85
N LEU A 100 -2.34 -7.20 -3.00
CA LEU A 100 -2.48 -8.40 -3.84
C LEU A 100 -1.26 -9.29 -3.63
N LEU A 101 -1.51 -10.54 -3.26
CA LEU A 101 -0.51 -11.61 -3.32
C LEU A 101 -0.63 -12.29 -4.69
N VAL A 102 0.47 -12.27 -5.43
CA VAL A 102 0.61 -12.96 -6.70
C VAL A 102 1.43 -14.23 -6.47
N SER A 103 0.82 -15.37 -6.61
CA SER A 103 1.51 -16.66 -6.50
C SER A 103 2.40 -16.94 -7.72
N ALA A 104 3.33 -17.89 -7.59
CA ALA A 104 4.25 -18.24 -8.67
C ALA A 104 3.56 -18.74 -9.95
N ASP A 105 2.37 -19.32 -9.84
CA ASP A 105 1.52 -19.73 -10.97
C ASP A 105 0.77 -18.56 -11.64
N GLY A 106 0.86 -17.35 -11.06
CA GLY A 106 0.19 -16.16 -11.52
C GLY A 106 -1.22 -15.94 -10.95
N SER A 107 -1.67 -16.79 -10.02
CA SER A 107 -2.95 -16.57 -9.33
C SER A 107 -2.87 -15.36 -8.39
N LEU A 108 -3.98 -14.62 -8.29
CA LEU A 108 -4.12 -13.43 -7.46
C LEU A 108 -5.00 -13.69 -6.24
N THR A 109 -4.52 -13.28 -5.09
CA THR A 109 -5.27 -13.32 -3.83
C THR A 109 -5.25 -11.96 -3.16
N GLU A 110 -6.42 -11.42 -2.82
CA GLU A 110 -6.53 -10.21 -1.99
C GLU A 110 -6.21 -10.54 -0.53
N LEU A 111 -5.27 -9.81 0.04
CA LEU A 111 -4.90 -9.91 1.45
C LEU A 111 -5.85 -9.05 2.28
N LYS A 112 -7.02 -9.60 2.62
CA LYS A 112 -8.09 -8.87 3.31
C LYS A 112 -7.75 -8.60 4.77
N SER A 113 -7.95 -7.35 5.19
CA SER A 113 -7.87 -6.89 6.58
C SER A 113 -8.92 -5.82 6.83
N ALA A 114 -9.48 -5.80 8.04
CA ALA A 114 -10.33 -4.72 8.50
C ALA A 114 -9.47 -3.47 8.82
N GLY A 115 -10.11 -2.31 8.88
CA GLY A 115 -9.52 -1.03 9.25
C GLY A 115 -10.19 0.11 8.48
N GLY A 116 -10.67 1.11 9.22
CA GLY A 116 -11.28 2.33 8.68
C GLY A 116 -10.26 3.31 8.11
N LEU A 117 -10.75 4.46 7.64
CA LEU A 117 -9.93 5.57 7.18
C LEU A 117 -9.15 6.18 8.34
N LEU A 118 -7.92 6.63 8.09
CA LEU A 118 -7.06 7.24 9.10
C LEU A 118 -7.33 8.74 9.24
N GLY A 119 -7.21 9.25 10.46
CA GLY A 119 -7.35 10.67 10.77
C GLY A 119 -8.78 11.12 11.10
N LEU A 120 -9.78 10.22 11.07
CA LEU A 120 -11.18 10.55 11.36
C LEU A 120 -11.58 10.23 12.80
N PHE A 121 -11.25 9.04 13.28
CA PHE A 121 -11.69 8.56 14.58
C PHE A 121 -10.49 8.15 15.45
N PRO A 122 -10.31 8.76 16.63
CA PRO A 122 -9.25 8.33 17.54
C PRO A 122 -9.57 6.92 18.10
N GLY A 123 -8.52 6.11 18.27
CA GLY A 123 -8.65 4.78 18.86
C GLY A 123 -9.22 3.69 17.96
N ASP A 124 -9.38 3.96 16.66
CA ASP A 124 -9.76 2.94 15.68
C ASP A 124 -8.76 1.78 15.65
N GLN A 125 -9.28 0.58 15.32
CA GLN A 125 -8.51 -0.65 15.36
C GLN A 125 -8.08 -1.10 13.96
N TYR A 126 -6.80 -1.43 13.83
CA TYR A 126 -6.17 -1.88 12.57
C TYR A 126 -5.49 -3.24 12.80
N PRO A 127 -6.24 -4.35 12.71
CA PRO A 127 -5.70 -5.65 13.10
C PRO A 127 -4.54 -6.08 12.22
N THR A 128 -3.45 -6.53 12.84
CA THR A 128 -2.36 -7.20 12.14
C THR A 128 -2.86 -8.53 11.58
N ARG A 129 -2.53 -8.78 10.31
CA ARG A 129 -2.70 -10.06 9.64
C ARG A 129 -1.33 -10.60 9.26
N THR A 130 -1.21 -11.92 9.19
CA THR A 130 0.03 -12.61 8.85
C THR A 130 -0.20 -13.51 7.63
N VAL A 131 0.77 -13.53 6.73
CA VAL A 131 0.83 -14.44 5.59
C VAL A 131 2.24 -15.00 5.46
N GLN A 132 2.34 -16.29 5.19
CA GLN A 132 3.61 -16.95 4.85
C GLN A 132 3.83 -16.83 3.36
N LEU A 133 4.88 -16.10 2.97
CA LEU A 133 5.27 -15.92 1.59
C LEU A 133 6.22 -17.03 1.13
N LYS A 134 6.29 -17.22 -0.18
CA LYS A 134 7.18 -18.20 -0.84
C LYS A 134 8.05 -17.53 -1.88
N PRO A 135 9.26 -18.03 -2.12
CA PRO A 135 10.08 -17.55 -3.24
C PRO A 135 9.31 -17.62 -4.57
N GLY A 136 9.46 -16.58 -5.38
CA GLY A 136 8.76 -16.42 -6.65
C GLY A 136 7.39 -15.75 -6.56
N GLU A 137 6.86 -15.54 -5.36
CA GLU A 137 5.65 -14.75 -5.15
C GLU A 137 5.94 -13.23 -5.23
N LYS A 138 4.89 -12.44 -5.37
CA LYS A 138 4.97 -10.98 -5.38
C LYS A 138 3.86 -10.39 -4.53
N ILE A 139 4.15 -9.25 -3.89
CA ILE A 139 3.15 -8.41 -3.23
C ILE A 139 3.00 -7.14 -4.04
N ILE A 140 1.77 -6.75 -4.31
CA ILE A 140 1.45 -5.49 -5.01
C ILE A 140 0.59 -4.62 -4.09
N LEU A 141 1.05 -3.40 -3.84
CA LEU A 141 0.25 -2.31 -3.29
C LEU A 141 -0.07 -1.33 -4.42
N TYR A 142 -1.24 -0.74 -4.39
CA TYR A 142 -1.66 0.24 -5.39
C TYR A 142 -2.68 1.23 -4.80
N THR A 143 -2.78 2.42 -5.38
CA THR A 143 -3.79 3.42 -5.02
C THR A 143 -5.01 3.30 -5.93
N ASP A 144 -6.15 3.82 -5.49
CA ASP A 144 -7.42 3.73 -6.21
C ASP A 144 -7.43 4.49 -7.55
N GLY A 145 -6.52 5.46 -7.73
CA GLY A 145 -6.28 6.09 -9.03
C GLY A 145 -6.03 5.08 -10.15
N LEU A 146 -5.48 3.91 -9.83
CA LEU A 146 -5.31 2.82 -10.80
C LEU A 146 -6.66 2.28 -11.31
N GLU A 147 -7.66 2.18 -10.45
CA GLU A 147 -8.99 1.72 -10.82
C GLU A 147 -9.65 2.71 -11.80
N PHE A 148 -9.50 4.01 -11.56
CA PHE A 148 -9.99 5.06 -12.47
C PHE A 148 -9.29 5.03 -13.83
N ALA A 149 -7.98 4.80 -13.85
CA ALA A 149 -7.22 4.71 -15.09
C ALA A 149 -7.69 3.58 -16.01
N TYR A 150 -8.16 2.48 -15.43
CA TYR A 150 -8.67 1.33 -16.19
C TYR A 150 -10.19 1.35 -16.39
N GLU A 151 -10.92 2.33 -15.87
CA GLU A 151 -12.38 2.45 -16.05
C GLU A 151 -12.83 2.71 -17.51
N GLN A 152 -11.96 3.23 -18.35
CA GLN A 152 -12.30 3.62 -19.72
C GLN A 152 -12.50 2.43 -20.68
N ASP A 153 -12.00 1.25 -20.34
CA ASP A 153 -12.15 0.04 -21.16
C ASP A 153 -13.55 -0.63 -21.05
N LYS A 154 -14.57 0.15 -20.75
CA LYS A 154 -15.92 -0.34 -20.43
C LYS A 154 -16.65 -0.94 -21.64
N GLY A 155 -16.65 -2.26 -21.68
CA GLY A 155 -17.63 -3.06 -22.46
C GLY A 155 -18.44 -4.04 -21.62
N THR A 156 -18.21 -4.18 -20.30
CA THR A 156 -18.83 -5.23 -19.46
C THR A 156 -19.30 -4.73 -18.10
N ALA A 157 -20.38 -5.34 -17.62
CA ALA A 157 -21.20 -4.94 -16.47
C ALA A 157 -20.55 -5.06 -15.08
N ASP A 158 -19.28 -5.47 -14.97
CA ASP A 158 -18.63 -5.72 -13.68
C ASP A 158 -17.46 -4.74 -13.44
N LYS A 159 -17.82 -3.54 -12.97
CA LYS A 159 -16.87 -2.45 -12.73
C LYS A 159 -15.86 -2.72 -11.62
N LEU A 160 -16.20 -3.60 -10.68
CA LEU A 160 -15.41 -3.83 -9.46
C LEU A 160 -14.18 -4.72 -9.66
N HIS A 161 -14.03 -5.38 -10.80
CA HIS A 161 -13.01 -6.42 -10.99
C HIS A 161 -12.12 -6.23 -12.23
N TYR A 162 -12.28 -5.12 -12.97
CA TYR A 162 -11.55 -4.95 -14.25
C TYR A 162 -10.02 -4.87 -14.04
N TYR A 163 -9.55 -4.10 -13.07
CA TYR A 163 -8.11 -4.02 -12.75
C TYR A 163 -7.53 -5.39 -12.35
N ARG A 164 -8.35 -6.26 -11.73
CA ARG A 164 -7.94 -7.63 -11.39
C ARG A 164 -7.52 -8.42 -12.61
N HIS A 165 -8.28 -8.36 -13.69
CA HIS A 165 -7.93 -9.04 -14.94
C HIS A 165 -6.65 -8.50 -15.58
N VAL A 166 -6.37 -7.21 -15.40
CA VAL A 166 -5.10 -6.64 -15.85
C VAL A 166 -3.94 -7.22 -15.05
N PHE A 167 -4.05 -7.24 -13.73
CA PHE A 167 -3.03 -7.86 -12.89
C PHE A 167 -2.89 -9.35 -13.15
N GLU A 168 -3.97 -10.10 -13.33
CA GLU A 168 -3.93 -11.53 -13.68
C GLU A 168 -3.12 -11.81 -14.95
N ARG A 169 -3.27 -10.97 -15.98
CA ARG A 169 -2.48 -11.08 -17.22
C ARG A 169 -1.02 -10.72 -17.01
N LEU A 170 -0.73 -9.73 -16.19
CA LEU A 170 0.63 -9.25 -15.92
C LEU A 170 1.31 -10.03 -14.80
N ALA A 171 0.56 -10.78 -14.01
CA ALA A 171 1.01 -11.46 -12.79
C ALA A 171 2.23 -12.38 -13.02
N ARG A 172 2.31 -13.03 -14.19
CA ARG A 172 3.41 -13.94 -14.55
C ARG A 172 4.70 -13.23 -14.95
N LEU A 173 4.64 -11.93 -15.23
CA LEU A 173 5.80 -11.18 -15.64
C LEU A 173 6.76 -10.92 -14.46
N PRO A 174 8.06 -10.77 -14.69
CA PRO A 174 8.97 -10.19 -13.71
C PRO A 174 8.49 -8.82 -13.23
N VAL A 175 8.80 -8.45 -11.99
CA VAL A 175 8.28 -7.21 -11.35
C VAL A 175 8.56 -5.96 -12.17
N ASN A 176 9.78 -5.82 -12.69
CA ASN A 176 10.18 -4.69 -13.53
C ASN A 176 9.37 -4.60 -14.84
N GLU A 177 9.07 -5.74 -15.45
CA GLU A 177 8.27 -5.79 -16.67
C GLU A 177 6.79 -5.51 -16.37
N LEU A 178 6.26 -6.07 -15.27
CA LEU A 178 4.90 -5.80 -14.79
C LEU A 178 4.68 -4.31 -14.59
N VAL A 179 5.53 -3.66 -13.80
CA VAL A 179 5.44 -2.21 -13.53
C VAL A 179 5.62 -1.40 -14.82
N GLY A 180 6.59 -1.76 -15.67
CA GLY A 180 6.80 -1.10 -16.95
C GLY A 180 5.60 -1.19 -17.91
N ARG A 181 4.89 -2.33 -17.94
CA ARG A 181 3.66 -2.50 -18.74
C ARG A 181 2.52 -1.62 -18.23
N ILE A 182 2.38 -1.53 -16.89
CA ILE A 182 1.37 -0.64 -16.27
C ILE A 182 1.70 0.81 -16.63
N ALA A 183 2.95 1.26 -16.44
CA ALA A 183 3.38 2.62 -16.75
C ALA A 183 3.15 2.96 -18.23
N THR A 184 3.60 2.11 -19.16
CA THR A 184 3.38 2.31 -20.61
C THR A 184 1.91 2.44 -20.97
N ARG A 185 1.05 1.66 -20.31
CA ARG A 185 -0.39 1.75 -20.55
C ARG A 185 -0.95 3.07 -20.04
N LEU A 186 -0.61 3.49 -18.83
CA LEU A 186 -1.05 4.76 -18.26
C LEU A 186 -0.62 5.94 -19.14
N ASP A 187 0.61 5.92 -19.64
CA ASP A 187 1.14 6.96 -20.56
C ASP A 187 0.41 6.99 -21.91
N SER A 188 -0.13 5.87 -22.36
CA SER A 188 -0.84 5.77 -23.65
C SER A 188 -2.32 6.12 -23.59
N GLU A 189 -2.89 6.27 -22.40
CA GLU A 189 -4.30 6.59 -22.22
C GLU A 189 -4.61 8.04 -22.61
N ALA A 190 -5.78 8.24 -23.20
CA ALA A 190 -6.28 9.58 -23.51
C ALA A 190 -6.50 10.37 -22.21
N GLY A 191 -5.75 11.46 -22.03
CA GLY A 191 -5.79 12.27 -20.82
C GLY A 191 -4.67 11.95 -19.79
N SER A 192 -3.66 11.15 -20.16
CA SER A 192 -2.48 10.85 -19.34
C SER A 192 -1.75 12.10 -18.81
N LEU A 193 -1.87 13.23 -19.49
CA LEU A 193 -1.31 14.53 -19.07
C LEU A 193 -2.16 15.23 -17.98
N ASN A 194 -3.41 14.79 -17.75
CA ASN A 194 -4.30 15.29 -16.70
C ASN A 194 -5.05 14.09 -16.09
N PRO A 195 -4.38 13.23 -15.33
CA PRO A 195 -5.03 12.11 -14.65
C PRO A 195 -6.08 12.64 -13.68
N ARG A 196 -7.17 11.88 -13.51
CA ARG A 196 -8.23 12.22 -12.54
C ARG A 196 -7.75 12.11 -11.11
N ASP A 197 -6.78 11.24 -10.88
CA ASP A 197 -6.15 11.00 -9.59
C ASP A 197 -4.71 10.50 -9.78
N ASP A 198 -3.90 10.63 -8.74
CA ASP A 198 -2.55 10.09 -8.72
C ASP A 198 -2.60 8.55 -8.77
N VAL A 199 -1.69 7.94 -9.54
CA VAL A 199 -1.58 6.50 -9.67
C VAL A 199 -0.24 6.03 -9.15
N THR A 200 -0.25 5.26 -8.09
CA THR A 200 0.95 4.64 -7.53
C THR A 200 0.82 3.12 -7.48
N VAL A 201 1.84 2.42 -7.94
CA VAL A 201 1.94 0.95 -7.85
C VAL A 201 3.31 0.59 -7.29
N LEU A 202 3.32 -0.16 -6.21
CA LEU A 202 4.52 -0.74 -5.61
C LEU A 202 4.45 -2.26 -5.69
N ALA A 203 5.40 -2.87 -6.38
CA ALA A 203 5.49 -4.32 -6.51
C ALA A 203 6.78 -4.84 -5.88
N VAL A 204 6.65 -5.78 -4.95
CA VAL A 204 7.75 -6.41 -4.21
C VAL A 204 7.85 -7.87 -4.61
N ALA A 205 8.97 -8.28 -5.21
CA ALA A 205 9.25 -9.68 -5.54
C ALA A 205 9.91 -10.39 -4.35
N ILE A 206 9.45 -11.60 -4.07
CA ILE A 206 10.01 -12.45 -3.02
C ILE A 206 11.09 -13.33 -3.66
N GLY A 207 12.36 -13.00 -3.38
CA GLY A 207 13.51 -13.80 -3.79
C GLY A 207 13.71 -15.05 -2.94
N GLN A 208 14.74 -15.83 -3.24
CA GLN A 208 15.25 -16.85 -2.32
C GLN A 208 15.99 -16.13 -1.17
N PRO A 209 15.87 -16.61 0.06
CA PRO A 209 16.60 -16.08 1.20
C PRO A 209 18.12 -16.26 1.06
#